data_8653179126f1dca99edcedbc1e343066
#
_entry.id   8653179126f1dca99edcedbc1e343066
#
_cell.length_a   1.000
_cell.length_b   1.000
_cell.length_c   1.000
_cell.angle_alpha   90.00
_cell.angle_beta   90.00
_cell.angle_gamma   90.00
#
_symmetry.space_group_name_H-M   'P 1'
#
loop_
_entity.id
_entity.type
_entity.pdbx_description
1 polymer ?
#
loop_
_entity_poly.entity_id
_entity_poly.type
_entity_poly.pdbx_seq_one_letter_code
_entity_poly.pdbx_strand_id
1 'polypeptide(L)'
;MGKQPTVENLKAGAKATFGEENIDELFRLYGINSDKDVLEQPGVNLASDIFLDYSTWKWGNMHKQTGGQPVYRYRYCHPRPAMAIKGKVAALAGGVVDAKEGAAPAPRDKGAVHSADIEYAMGTLPTNRVFDWQPDDYMISDIFNQYYVNFVKTGNPNGLGLPEWPSTNGKAVAPVLQIDVKTEVKSDAQMEKRYDFIDKMFWEKK
;
A
#
# COMPACT_ATOMS: atom_id res chain seq x y z
N MET A 1 -23.31 8.42 -11.16
CA MET A 1 -23.48 7.39 -10.12
C MET A 1 -22.45 6.30 -10.34
N GLY A 2 -21.61 6.00 -9.35
CA GLY A 2 -20.69 4.87 -9.42
C GLY A 2 -21.45 3.54 -9.54
N LYS A 3 -20.88 2.57 -10.28
CA LYS A 3 -21.46 1.23 -10.33
C LYS A 3 -21.45 0.59 -8.94
N GLN A 4 -22.45 -0.24 -8.65
CA GLN A 4 -22.47 -1.00 -7.39
C GLN A 4 -21.25 -1.93 -7.31
N PRO A 5 -20.63 -2.11 -6.13
CA PRO A 5 -19.45 -2.94 -5.95
C PRO A 5 -19.84 -4.43 -5.93
N THR A 6 -20.16 -4.97 -7.09
CA THR A 6 -20.51 -6.38 -7.29
C THR A 6 -19.42 -7.09 -8.10
N VAL A 7 -19.35 -8.42 -7.95
CA VAL A 7 -18.44 -9.26 -8.74
C VAL A 7 -18.68 -9.05 -10.25
N GLU A 8 -19.94 -8.96 -10.68
CA GLU A 8 -20.29 -8.72 -12.08
C GLU A 8 -19.73 -7.41 -12.61
N ASN A 9 -19.93 -6.31 -11.88
CA ASN A 9 -19.42 -5.00 -12.26
C ASN A 9 -17.90 -4.93 -12.23
N LEU A 10 -17.27 -5.60 -11.26
CA LEU A 10 -15.81 -5.68 -11.17
C LEU A 10 -15.24 -6.51 -12.33
N LYS A 11 -15.85 -7.66 -12.67
CA LYS A 11 -15.48 -8.46 -13.86
C LYS A 11 -15.60 -7.65 -15.14
N ALA A 12 -16.72 -6.96 -15.32
CA ALA A 12 -16.94 -6.12 -16.50
C ALA A 12 -15.88 -5.01 -16.64
N GLY A 13 -15.46 -4.40 -15.53
CA GLY A 13 -14.38 -3.40 -15.51
C GLY A 13 -13.01 -4.01 -15.83
N ALA A 14 -12.71 -5.17 -15.24
CA ALA A 14 -11.43 -5.84 -15.39
C ALA A 14 -11.22 -6.40 -16.81
N LYS A 15 -12.27 -6.80 -17.51
CA LYS A 15 -12.21 -7.29 -18.91
C LYS A 15 -11.50 -6.32 -19.86
N ALA A 16 -11.73 -5.02 -19.69
CA ALA A 16 -11.11 -4.00 -20.54
C ALA A 16 -9.57 -3.95 -20.38
N THR A 17 -9.07 -4.28 -19.19
CA THR A 17 -7.64 -4.21 -18.85
C THR A 17 -6.94 -5.55 -19.09
N PHE A 18 -7.57 -6.67 -18.68
CA PHE A 18 -6.93 -7.97 -18.62
C PHE A 18 -7.34 -8.94 -19.75
N GLY A 19 -8.39 -8.60 -20.51
CA GLY A 19 -9.00 -9.50 -21.50
C GLY A 19 -9.99 -10.48 -20.86
N GLU A 20 -10.99 -10.91 -21.61
CA GLU A 20 -12.06 -11.81 -21.13
C GLU A 20 -11.49 -13.16 -20.65
N GLU A 21 -10.52 -13.68 -21.39
CA GLU A 21 -9.91 -14.99 -21.18
C GLU A 21 -9.13 -15.09 -19.87
N ASN A 22 -8.73 -13.96 -19.28
CA ASN A 22 -7.90 -13.92 -18.08
C ASN A 22 -8.69 -13.62 -16.79
N ILE A 23 -9.99 -13.32 -16.90
CA ILE A 23 -10.81 -12.86 -15.77
C ILE A 23 -10.95 -13.93 -14.68
N ASP A 24 -11.19 -15.17 -15.05
CA ASP A 24 -11.41 -16.24 -14.08
C ASP A 24 -10.11 -16.53 -13.28
N GLU A 25 -8.96 -16.52 -13.95
CA GLU A 25 -7.67 -16.68 -13.28
C GLU A 25 -7.34 -15.49 -12.39
N LEU A 26 -7.58 -14.25 -12.84
CA LEU A 26 -7.44 -13.04 -12.03
C LEU A 26 -8.24 -13.15 -10.73
N PHE A 27 -9.52 -13.47 -10.83
CA PHE A 27 -10.41 -13.56 -9.67
C PHE A 27 -10.02 -14.70 -8.73
N ARG A 28 -9.57 -15.84 -9.29
CA ARG A 28 -9.04 -16.95 -8.51
C ARG A 28 -7.79 -16.56 -7.72
N LEU A 29 -6.86 -15.83 -8.33
CA LEU A 29 -5.62 -15.39 -7.69
C LEU A 29 -5.87 -14.41 -6.54
N TYR A 30 -6.89 -13.57 -6.65
CA TYR A 30 -7.29 -12.64 -5.60
C TYR A 30 -8.26 -13.24 -4.59
N GLY A 31 -8.85 -14.38 -4.85
CA GLY A 31 -9.86 -15.01 -3.98
C GLY A 31 -11.20 -14.28 -3.98
N ILE A 32 -11.57 -13.65 -5.10
CA ILE A 32 -12.84 -12.91 -5.24
C ILE A 32 -13.90 -13.87 -5.78
N ASN A 33 -14.82 -14.31 -4.91
CA ASN A 33 -15.88 -15.28 -5.24
C ASN A 33 -17.30 -14.73 -5.06
N SER A 34 -17.44 -13.63 -4.32
CA SER A 34 -18.72 -13.04 -3.95
C SER A 34 -18.66 -11.52 -3.90
N ASP A 35 -19.81 -10.84 -3.91
CA ASP A 35 -19.90 -9.39 -3.77
C ASP A 35 -19.32 -8.90 -2.43
N LYS A 36 -19.34 -9.74 -1.39
CA LYS A 36 -18.69 -9.45 -0.12
C LYS A 36 -17.17 -9.33 -0.29
N ASP A 37 -16.55 -10.23 -1.06
CA ASP A 37 -15.10 -10.21 -1.29
C ASP A 37 -14.64 -8.96 -2.03
N VAL A 38 -15.50 -8.37 -2.86
CA VAL A 38 -15.23 -7.10 -3.57
C VAL A 38 -15.01 -5.94 -2.59
N LEU A 39 -15.72 -5.95 -1.47
CA LEU A 39 -15.66 -4.90 -0.43
C LEU A 39 -14.66 -5.20 0.69
N GLU A 40 -14.11 -6.40 0.71
CA GLU A 40 -13.15 -6.86 1.71
C GLU A 40 -11.73 -6.93 1.13
N GLN A 41 -10.80 -7.54 1.90
CA GLN A 41 -9.38 -7.58 1.55
C GLN A 41 -9.08 -8.10 0.14
N PRO A 42 -9.78 -9.10 -0.42
CA PRO A 42 -9.58 -9.54 -1.81
C PRO A 42 -9.75 -8.42 -2.84
N GLY A 43 -10.86 -7.69 -2.77
CA GLY A 43 -11.14 -6.57 -3.67
C GLY A 43 -10.21 -5.38 -3.44
N VAL A 44 -9.88 -5.08 -2.18
CA VAL A 44 -8.91 -4.05 -1.81
C VAL A 44 -7.54 -4.38 -2.38
N ASN A 45 -7.08 -5.64 -2.29
CA ASN A 45 -5.81 -6.06 -2.87
C ASN A 45 -5.79 -5.86 -4.39
N LEU A 46 -6.85 -6.28 -5.10
CA LEU A 46 -6.93 -6.08 -6.55
C LEU A 46 -6.87 -4.59 -6.92
N ALA A 47 -7.62 -3.76 -6.22
CA ALA A 47 -7.64 -2.31 -6.46
C ALA A 47 -6.27 -1.67 -6.19
N SER A 48 -5.61 -2.03 -5.08
CA SER A 48 -4.29 -1.52 -4.70
C SER A 48 -3.21 -1.98 -5.68
N ASP A 49 -3.22 -3.25 -6.07
CA ASP A 49 -2.25 -3.83 -6.99
C ASP A 49 -2.35 -3.16 -8.39
N ILE A 50 -3.56 -2.88 -8.87
CA ILE A 50 -3.77 -2.16 -10.15
C ILE A 50 -3.39 -0.68 -10.01
N PHE A 51 -3.64 -0.06 -8.86
CA PHE A 51 -3.40 1.36 -8.67
C PHE A 51 -1.91 1.69 -8.58
N LEU A 52 -1.17 1.07 -7.66
CA LEU A 52 0.23 1.41 -7.40
C LEU A 52 1.13 0.22 -7.03
N ASP A 53 0.61 -0.80 -6.34
CA ASP A 53 1.46 -1.79 -5.69
C ASP A 53 2.26 -2.62 -6.71
N TYR A 54 1.62 -3.04 -7.81
CA TYR A 54 2.30 -3.76 -8.89
C TYR A 54 3.37 -2.89 -9.58
N SER A 55 3.06 -1.64 -9.91
CA SER A 55 4.02 -0.77 -10.59
C SER A 55 5.24 -0.47 -9.70
N THR A 56 5.03 -0.31 -8.40
CA THR A 56 6.11 -0.15 -7.41
C THR A 56 6.96 -1.41 -7.30
N TRP A 57 6.33 -2.58 -7.26
CA TRP A 57 7.03 -3.88 -7.28
C TRP A 57 7.86 -4.05 -8.57
N LYS A 58 7.29 -3.77 -9.73
CA LYS A 58 7.99 -3.86 -11.02
C LYS A 58 9.19 -2.93 -11.06
N TRP A 59 9.00 -1.68 -10.65
CA TRP A 59 10.10 -0.71 -10.59
C TRP A 59 11.24 -1.17 -9.67
N GLY A 60 10.91 -1.65 -8.46
CA GLY A 60 11.90 -2.19 -7.53
C GLY A 60 12.67 -3.39 -8.11
N ASN A 61 11.99 -4.30 -8.81
CA ASN A 61 12.63 -5.44 -9.46
C ASN A 61 13.53 -5.03 -10.63
N MET A 62 13.09 -4.08 -11.46
CA MET A 62 13.93 -3.54 -12.55
C MET A 62 15.16 -2.82 -11.98
N HIS A 63 14.99 -2.02 -10.94
CA HIS A 63 16.10 -1.34 -10.28
C HIS A 63 17.11 -2.32 -9.70
N LYS A 64 16.64 -3.40 -9.08
CA LYS A 64 17.49 -4.49 -8.56
C LYS A 64 18.31 -5.15 -9.68
N GLN A 65 17.73 -5.36 -10.86
CA GLN A 65 18.41 -5.99 -11.99
C GLN A 65 19.44 -5.08 -12.65
N THR A 66 19.18 -3.79 -12.74
CA THR A 66 20.00 -2.83 -13.47
C THR A 66 20.96 -2.04 -12.58
N GLY A 67 20.59 -1.77 -11.34
CA GLY A 67 21.32 -0.89 -10.43
C GLY A 67 22.41 -1.57 -9.60
N GLY A 68 22.35 -2.90 -9.43
CA GLY A 68 23.32 -3.66 -8.62
C GLY A 68 23.33 -3.31 -7.12
N GLN A 69 22.46 -2.41 -6.69
CA GLN A 69 22.38 -1.95 -5.30
C GLN A 69 21.29 -2.68 -4.52
N PRO A 70 21.38 -2.74 -3.19
CA PRO A 70 20.33 -3.30 -2.35
C PRO A 70 19.00 -2.53 -2.54
N VAL A 71 17.91 -3.27 -2.72
CA VAL A 71 16.55 -2.74 -2.78
C VAL A 71 15.78 -3.18 -1.56
N TYR A 72 15.14 -2.25 -0.90
CA TYR A 72 14.36 -2.45 0.32
C TYR A 72 12.90 -2.14 0.03
N ARG A 73 11.98 -3.03 0.44
CA ARG A 73 10.54 -2.85 0.24
C ARG A 73 9.83 -2.74 1.57
N TYR A 74 8.93 -1.79 1.68
CA TYR A 74 8.00 -1.69 2.80
C TYR A 74 6.57 -1.63 2.33
N ARG A 75 5.66 -1.92 3.24
CA ARG A 75 4.24 -1.60 3.17
C ARG A 75 3.86 -0.89 4.46
N TYR A 76 3.34 0.31 4.32
CA TYR A 76 2.75 1.02 5.43
C TYR A 76 1.34 0.46 5.69
N CYS A 77 1.05 0.04 6.93
CA CYS A 77 -0.16 -0.70 7.28
C CYS A 77 -1.03 0.02 8.30
N HIS A 78 -0.50 1.04 8.97
CA HIS A 78 -1.21 1.72 10.04
C HIS A 78 -2.31 2.65 9.50
N PRO A 79 -3.57 2.52 9.95
CA PRO A 79 -4.63 3.43 9.54
C PRO A 79 -4.44 4.81 10.17
N ARG A 80 -4.75 5.87 9.41
CA ARG A 80 -4.73 7.24 9.96
C ARG A 80 -5.65 7.35 11.17
N PRO A 81 -5.29 8.14 12.21
CA PRO A 81 -6.19 8.46 13.30
C PRO A 81 -7.34 9.36 12.82
N ALA A 82 -8.32 9.57 13.70
CA ALA A 82 -9.44 10.45 13.42
C ALA A 82 -8.97 11.88 13.09
N MET A 83 -9.73 12.60 12.29
CA MET A 83 -9.45 14.01 12.03
C MET A 83 -9.77 14.86 13.27
N ALA A 84 -8.82 15.66 13.70
CA ALA A 84 -9.00 16.65 14.76
C ALA A 84 -9.84 17.87 14.29
N ILE A 85 -9.83 18.15 12.99
CA ILE A 85 -10.51 19.32 12.40
C ILE A 85 -11.88 18.90 11.86
N LYS A 86 -12.95 19.51 12.40
CA LYS A 86 -14.32 19.30 11.91
C LYS A 86 -14.51 19.89 10.51
N GLY A 87 -15.35 19.26 9.69
CA GLY A 87 -15.68 19.73 8.35
C GLY A 87 -14.56 19.59 7.32
N LYS A 88 -13.53 18.82 7.62
CA LYS A 88 -12.44 18.48 6.71
C LYS A 88 -12.36 16.97 6.50
N VAL A 89 -11.84 16.55 5.36
CA VAL A 89 -11.52 15.15 5.03
C VAL A 89 -10.14 15.08 4.41
N ALA A 90 -9.46 13.93 4.58
CA ALA A 90 -8.17 13.69 3.95
C ALA A 90 -8.31 13.64 2.43
N ALA A 91 -7.40 14.31 1.71
CA ALA A 91 -7.30 14.20 0.27
C ALA A 91 -6.48 12.96 -0.12
N LEU A 92 -6.78 12.38 -1.30
CA LEU A 92 -6.13 11.16 -1.79
C LEU A 92 -4.60 11.32 -1.94
N ALA A 93 -4.17 12.48 -2.40
CA ALA A 93 -2.74 12.77 -2.64
C ALA A 93 -2.05 13.44 -1.43
N GLY A 94 -2.60 13.30 -0.24
CA GLY A 94 -2.14 13.98 0.97
C GLY A 94 -2.84 15.35 1.17
N GLY A 95 -2.68 15.92 2.38
CA GLY A 95 -3.37 17.14 2.78
C GLY A 95 -4.84 16.94 3.13
N VAL A 96 -5.59 18.03 3.22
CA VAL A 96 -7.01 18.02 3.57
C VAL A 96 -7.82 18.93 2.65
N VAL A 97 -9.06 18.55 2.44
CA VAL A 97 -10.07 19.33 1.70
C VAL A 97 -11.32 19.51 2.55
N ASP A 98 -12.18 20.45 2.15
CA ASP A 98 -13.47 20.60 2.81
C ASP A 98 -14.36 19.39 2.58
N ALA A 99 -14.98 18.91 3.66
CA ALA A 99 -16.04 17.92 3.54
C ALA A 99 -17.21 18.52 2.76
N LYS A 100 -17.88 17.70 1.95
CA LYS A 100 -19.11 18.16 1.28
C LYS A 100 -20.14 18.53 2.33
N GLU A 101 -20.87 19.61 2.08
CA GLU A 101 -21.95 20.06 2.97
C GLU A 101 -22.96 18.92 3.19
N GLY A 102 -23.31 18.68 4.45
CA GLY A 102 -24.20 17.57 4.83
C GLY A 102 -23.58 16.16 4.77
N ALA A 103 -22.29 16.02 4.46
CA ALA A 103 -21.62 14.73 4.51
C ALA A 103 -21.52 14.23 5.97
N ALA A 104 -21.86 12.96 6.18
CA ALA A 104 -21.55 12.30 7.44
C ALA A 104 -20.03 12.31 7.68
N PRO A 105 -19.57 12.31 8.95
CA PRO A 105 -18.14 12.14 9.25
C PRO A 105 -17.60 10.90 8.52
N ALA A 106 -16.46 11.05 7.86
CA ALA A 106 -15.82 9.92 7.21
C ALA A 106 -15.53 8.83 8.27
N PRO A 107 -15.90 7.57 8.02
CA PRO A 107 -15.54 6.49 8.91
C PRO A 107 -14.01 6.42 8.99
N ARG A 108 -13.50 5.98 10.15
CA ARG A 108 -12.06 5.72 10.31
C ARG A 108 -11.64 4.67 9.28
N ASP A 109 -10.53 4.90 8.63
CA ASP A 109 -9.93 3.93 7.72
C ASP A 109 -9.65 2.60 8.45
N LYS A 110 -9.93 1.48 7.80
CA LYS A 110 -9.66 0.15 8.35
C LYS A 110 -8.21 -0.29 8.15
N GLY A 111 -7.46 0.44 7.33
CA GLY A 111 -6.07 0.19 7.00
C GLY A 111 -5.43 1.45 6.44
N ALA A 112 -4.17 1.37 6.05
CA ALA A 112 -3.47 2.48 5.46
C ALA A 112 -4.05 2.83 4.09
N VAL A 113 -4.26 4.12 3.88
CA VAL A 113 -4.67 4.67 2.58
C VAL A 113 -3.47 5.29 1.87
N HIS A 114 -3.60 5.55 0.57
CA HIS A 114 -2.55 6.19 -0.21
C HIS A 114 -2.07 7.49 0.45
N SER A 115 -0.75 7.69 0.49
CA SER A 115 -0.07 8.84 1.10
C SER A 115 -0.24 8.98 2.64
N ALA A 116 -0.77 7.95 3.32
CA ALA A 116 -0.92 8.00 4.79
C ALA A 116 0.43 7.92 5.53
N ASP A 117 1.46 7.47 4.88
CA ASP A 117 2.82 7.25 5.38
C ASP A 117 3.69 8.52 5.39
N ILE A 118 3.33 9.54 4.63
CA ILE A 118 4.20 10.71 4.39
C ILE A 118 4.55 11.42 5.69
N GLU A 119 3.58 11.78 6.52
CA GLU A 119 3.80 12.49 7.77
C GLU A 119 4.66 11.69 8.76
N TYR A 120 4.50 10.36 8.76
CA TYR A 120 5.28 9.46 9.62
C TYR A 120 6.73 9.36 9.13
N ALA A 121 6.93 9.12 7.84
CA ALA A 121 8.26 9.02 7.26
C ALA A 121 9.08 10.31 7.41
N MET A 122 8.41 11.46 7.28
CA MET A 122 9.04 12.78 7.41
C MET A 122 9.17 13.25 8.87
N GLY A 123 8.59 12.56 9.85
CA GLY A 123 8.63 12.96 11.26
C GLY A 123 7.88 14.26 11.53
N THR A 124 6.85 14.58 10.75
CA THR A 124 6.16 15.88 10.81
C THR A 124 4.88 15.87 11.65
N LEU A 125 4.54 14.76 12.31
CA LEU A 125 3.33 14.65 13.14
C LEU A 125 3.18 15.81 14.14
N PRO A 126 4.21 16.27 14.87
CA PRO A 126 4.06 17.36 15.86
C PRO A 126 3.61 18.68 15.23
N THR A 127 3.87 18.88 13.95
CA THR A 127 3.52 20.12 13.22
C THR A 127 2.20 20.01 12.45
N ASN A 128 1.70 18.78 12.22
CA ASN A 128 0.45 18.52 11.54
C ASN A 128 -0.69 18.37 12.55
N ARG A 129 -1.54 19.40 12.66
CA ARG A 129 -2.68 19.45 13.59
C ARG A 129 -4.00 18.97 12.97
N VAL A 130 -3.94 18.34 11.82
CA VAL A 130 -5.12 17.89 11.07
C VAL A 130 -5.73 16.65 11.70
N PHE A 131 -4.89 15.77 12.22
CA PHE A 131 -5.27 14.49 12.80
C PHE A 131 -5.06 14.47 14.32
N ASP A 132 -5.81 13.62 14.99
CA ASP A 132 -5.73 13.37 16.43
C ASP A 132 -4.67 12.29 16.70
N TRP A 133 -3.39 12.68 16.58
CA TRP A 133 -2.24 11.77 16.72
C TRP A 133 -2.18 11.12 18.09
N GLN A 134 -2.08 9.81 18.12
CA GLN A 134 -2.01 8.98 19.31
C GLN A 134 -0.56 8.57 19.61
N PRO A 135 -0.25 8.06 20.82
CA PRO A 135 1.11 7.60 21.16
C PRO A 135 1.70 6.59 20.17
N ASP A 136 0.89 5.67 19.64
CA ASP A 136 1.32 4.69 18.65
C ASP A 136 1.76 5.37 17.35
N ASP A 137 1.08 6.44 16.93
CA ASP A 137 1.45 7.21 15.74
C ASP A 137 2.86 7.79 15.86
N TYR A 138 3.18 8.38 17.01
CA TYR A 138 4.52 8.94 17.29
C TYR A 138 5.59 7.85 17.29
N MET A 139 5.32 6.70 17.93
CA MET A 139 6.24 5.56 17.95
C MET A 139 6.53 5.04 16.54
N ILE A 140 5.48 4.87 15.71
CA ILE A 140 5.61 4.45 14.31
C ILE A 140 6.41 5.48 13.52
N SER A 141 6.12 6.77 13.72
CA SER A 141 6.82 7.85 13.03
C SER A 141 8.31 7.87 13.40
N ASP A 142 8.66 7.70 14.67
CA ASP A 142 10.05 7.65 15.11
C ASP A 142 10.82 6.50 14.45
N ILE A 143 10.24 5.29 14.43
CA ILE A 143 10.83 4.11 13.78
C ILE A 143 10.99 4.34 12.27
N PHE A 144 9.93 4.80 11.61
CA PHE A 144 9.92 4.96 10.17
C PHE A 144 10.86 6.07 9.69
N ASN A 145 10.87 7.20 10.39
CA ASN A 145 11.82 8.29 10.12
C ASN A 145 13.28 7.86 10.29
N GLN A 146 13.60 7.07 11.34
CA GLN A 146 14.95 6.56 11.54
C GLN A 146 15.41 5.67 10.38
N TYR A 147 14.54 4.80 9.82
CA TYR A 147 14.88 4.05 8.61
C TYR A 147 15.21 4.96 7.44
N TYR A 148 14.43 6.01 7.21
CA TYR A 148 14.69 6.98 6.14
C TYR A 148 16.00 7.71 6.34
N VAL A 149 16.24 8.21 7.55
CA VAL A 149 17.49 8.91 7.90
C VAL A 149 18.72 8.00 7.68
N ASN A 150 18.65 6.74 8.12
CA ASN A 150 19.74 5.78 7.92
C ASN A 150 19.97 5.53 6.43
N PHE A 151 18.89 5.27 5.67
CA PHE A 151 18.97 5.01 4.23
C PHE A 151 19.56 6.19 3.46
N VAL A 152 19.12 7.41 3.74
CA VAL A 152 19.64 8.63 3.09
C VAL A 152 21.12 8.82 3.36
N LYS A 153 21.58 8.50 4.58
CA LYS A 153 22.98 8.66 4.97
C LYS A 153 23.91 7.57 4.43
N THR A 154 23.42 6.34 4.30
CA THR A 154 24.28 5.17 4.13
C THR A 154 23.87 4.24 2.98
N GLY A 155 22.69 4.40 2.42
CA GLY A 155 22.07 3.42 1.51
C GLY A 155 21.53 2.16 2.20
N ASN A 156 21.61 2.08 3.54
CA ASN A 156 21.10 0.98 4.33
C ASN A 156 20.12 1.53 5.39
N PRO A 157 18.84 1.10 5.41
CA PRO A 157 17.88 1.60 6.37
C PRO A 157 18.10 1.11 7.80
N ASN A 158 18.83 -0.01 7.98
CA ASN A 158 19.00 -0.67 9.26
C ASN A 158 19.83 0.17 10.25
N GLY A 159 19.55 0.02 11.53
CA GLY A 159 20.24 0.70 12.62
C GLY A 159 19.95 0.11 13.98
N LEU A 160 20.70 0.55 14.96
CA LEU A 160 20.56 0.07 16.35
C LEU A 160 19.12 0.35 16.87
N GLY A 161 18.50 -0.66 17.46
CA GLY A 161 17.17 -0.56 18.05
C GLY A 161 16.00 -0.65 17.06
N LEU A 162 16.28 -0.74 15.74
CA LEU A 162 15.26 -0.95 14.72
C LEU A 162 15.08 -2.44 14.43
N PRO A 163 13.85 -2.92 14.15
CA PRO A 163 13.65 -4.22 13.54
C PRO A 163 14.45 -4.36 12.23
N GLU A 164 14.99 -5.55 11.96
CA GLU A 164 15.77 -5.75 10.74
C GLU A 164 14.89 -5.59 9.49
N TRP A 165 15.33 -4.74 8.56
CA TRP A 165 14.74 -4.58 7.23
C TRP A 165 15.66 -5.22 6.20
N PRO A 166 15.42 -6.47 5.79
CA PRO A 166 16.28 -7.16 4.83
C PRO A 166 16.09 -6.64 3.40
N SER A 167 17.18 -6.65 2.63
CA SER A 167 17.08 -6.35 1.20
C SER A 167 16.36 -7.47 0.44
N THR A 168 15.73 -7.11 -0.68
CA THR A 168 15.06 -8.06 -1.57
C THR A 168 16.01 -8.82 -2.49
N ASN A 169 17.28 -8.41 -2.54
CA ASN A 169 18.28 -8.97 -3.46
C ASN A 169 18.55 -10.46 -3.15
N GLY A 170 18.58 -11.28 -4.20
CA GLY A 170 18.82 -12.72 -4.06
C GLY A 170 17.71 -13.54 -3.41
N LYS A 171 16.52 -12.96 -3.22
CA LYS A 171 15.36 -13.64 -2.62
C LYS A 171 14.33 -14.00 -3.69
N ALA A 172 13.88 -15.27 -3.70
CA ALA A 172 12.83 -15.74 -4.60
C ALA A 172 11.46 -15.13 -4.26
N VAL A 173 11.17 -15.00 -2.95
CA VAL A 173 10.01 -14.25 -2.45
C VAL A 173 10.57 -13.06 -1.69
N ALA A 174 10.25 -11.86 -2.16
CA ALA A 174 10.80 -10.65 -1.60
C ALA A 174 10.30 -10.41 -0.16
N PRO A 175 11.19 -10.15 0.81
CA PRO A 175 10.78 -9.67 2.12
C PRO A 175 10.23 -8.24 2.00
N VAL A 176 9.13 -7.99 2.71
CA VAL A 176 8.47 -6.67 2.78
C VAL A 176 8.36 -6.28 4.25
N LEU A 177 8.95 -5.16 4.63
CA LEU A 177 8.80 -4.62 5.97
C LEU A 177 7.39 -4.02 6.09
N GLN A 178 6.59 -4.52 7.01
CA GLN A 178 5.30 -3.94 7.34
C GLN A 178 5.47 -2.92 8.46
N ILE A 179 5.19 -1.66 8.14
CA ILE A 179 5.27 -0.55 9.09
C ILE A 179 3.91 -0.40 9.76
N ASP A 180 3.85 -0.74 11.03
CA ASP A 180 2.66 -0.67 11.89
C ASP A 180 3.10 -0.59 13.35
N VAL A 181 2.19 -0.59 14.31
CA VAL A 181 2.46 -0.69 15.76
C VAL A 181 3.44 -1.84 16.04
N LYS A 182 3.23 -2.98 15.40
CA LYS A 182 4.22 -4.07 15.35
C LYS A 182 4.90 -4.05 13.98
N THR A 183 6.02 -3.37 13.87
CA THR A 183 6.84 -3.39 12.66
C THR A 183 7.53 -4.75 12.52
N GLU A 184 7.25 -5.48 11.44
CA GLU A 184 7.79 -6.83 11.19
C GLU A 184 7.95 -7.11 9.70
N VAL A 185 8.83 -8.05 9.36
CA VAL A 185 9.03 -8.51 7.97
C VAL A 185 8.06 -9.62 7.63
N LYS A 186 7.40 -9.51 6.48
CA LYS A 186 6.59 -10.60 5.90
C LYS A 186 7.03 -10.88 4.47
N SER A 187 6.91 -12.14 4.08
CA SER A 187 7.07 -12.58 2.69
C SER A 187 5.76 -13.21 2.25
N ASP A 188 5.22 -12.76 1.12
CA ASP A 188 3.92 -13.20 0.61
C ASP A 188 4.08 -13.78 -0.81
N ALA A 189 4.18 -15.11 -0.87
CA ALA A 189 4.27 -15.83 -2.14
C ALA A 189 3.00 -15.70 -2.99
N GLN A 190 1.83 -15.45 -2.38
CA GLN A 190 0.60 -15.23 -3.11
C GLN A 190 0.59 -13.85 -3.79
N MET A 191 1.13 -12.85 -3.13
CA MET A 191 1.34 -11.53 -3.72
C MET A 191 2.27 -11.62 -4.95
N GLU A 192 3.39 -12.32 -4.85
CA GLU A 192 4.30 -12.51 -6.00
C GLU A 192 3.57 -13.18 -7.18
N LYS A 193 2.74 -14.22 -6.94
CA LYS A 193 1.94 -14.85 -8.01
C LYS A 193 0.96 -13.88 -8.68
N ARG A 194 0.33 -12.99 -7.92
CA ARG A 194 -0.55 -11.95 -8.48
C ARG A 194 0.23 -11.00 -9.37
N TYR A 195 1.40 -10.56 -8.92
CA TYR A 195 2.25 -9.63 -9.69
C TYR A 195 2.86 -10.29 -10.94
N ASP A 196 3.29 -11.55 -10.84
CA ASP A 196 3.74 -12.31 -12.01
C ASP A 196 2.62 -12.44 -13.07
N PHE A 197 1.39 -12.66 -12.62
CA PHE A 197 0.23 -12.71 -13.52
C PHE A 197 0.00 -11.35 -14.20
N ILE A 198 -0.01 -10.25 -13.44
CA ILE A 198 -0.16 -8.90 -13.99
C ILE A 198 0.99 -8.57 -14.94
N ASP A 199 2.21 -8.95 -14.60
CA ASP A 199 3.41 -8.72 -15.42
C ASP A 199 3.27 -9.38 -16.80
N LYS A 200 2.84 -10.63 -16.85
CA LYS A 200 2.56 -11.35 -18.10
C LYS A 200 1.52 -10.64 -18.94
N MET A 201 0.46 -10.12 -18.33
CA MET A 201 -0.62 -9.45 -19.05
C MET A 201 -0.17 -8.14 -19.69
N PHE A 202 0.74 -7.40 -19.06
CA PHE A 202 1.17 -6.09 -19.56
C PHE A 202 2.42 -6.12 -20.43
N TRP A 203 3.32 -7.09 -20.24
CA TRP A 203 4.65 -7.07 -20.88
C TRP A 203 4.92 -8.23 -21.83
N GLU A 204 4.27 -9.37 -21.69
CA GLU A 204 4.48 -10.52 -22.57
C GLU A 204 3.54 -10.54 -23.81
N LYS A 205 2.58 -9.63 -23.88
CA LYS A 205 1.63 -9.49 -25.03
C LYS A 205 2.18 -8.66 -26.21
N LYS A 206 3.52 -8.54 -26.33
CA LYS A 206 4.13 -7.84 -27.48
C LYS A 206 4.67 -8.81 -28.51
#